data_eddf6ce7fe0f51db8e829b8f9cbb55f9
#
_entry.id   eddf6ce7fe0f51db8e829b8f9cbb55f9
#
_cell.length_a   1.000
_cell.length_b   1.000
_cell.length_c   1.000
_cell.angle_alpha   90.00
_cell.angle_beta   90.00
_cell.angle_gamma   90.00
#
_symmetry.space_group_name_H-M   'P 1'
#
loop_
_entity.id
_entity.type
_entity.pdbx_description
1 polymer ?
#
loop_
_entity_poly.entity_id
_entity_poly.type
_entity_poly.pdbx_seq_one_letter_code
_entity_poly.pdbx_strand_id
1 'polypeptide(L)'
;MKIHFSSIAVVGAGAMGQGIAQIAAQAGSHVWLLDSKPGAADKARQAIQQQWAKLAAKGRVTEEQVQAWNQQLQIANTLAELQALE
;
A
#
# COMPACT_ATOMS: atom_id res chain seq x y z
N MET A 1 20.12 -10.75 5.21
CA MET A 1 19.17 -11.59 4.45
C MET A 1 18.08 -10.72 3.88
N LYS A 2 17.85 -10.83 2.60
CA LYS A 2 16.77 -10.09 1.96
C LYS A 2 15.59 -11.02 1.77
N ILE A 3 14.46 -10.61 2.30
CA ILE A 3 13.21 -11.34 2.11
C ILE A 3 12.39 -10.55 1.10
N HIS A 4 12.07 -11.19 -0.01
CA HIS A 4 11.24 -10.60 -1.05
C HIS A 4 9.87 -11.24 -1.04
N PHE A 5 8.86 -10.44 -0.79
CA PHE A 5 7.48 -10.86 -0.93
C PHE A 5 6.96 -10.23 -2.21
N SER A 6 6.56 -11.04 -3.19
CA SER A 6 5.96 -10.52 -4.42
C SER A 6 4.58 -9.93 -4.14
N SER A 7 3.87 -10.47 -3.15
CA SER A 7 2.54 -9.96 -2.76
C SER A 7 2.40 -10.04 -1.25
N ILE A 8 1.75 -9.04 -0.66
CA ILE A 8 1.50 -8.97 0.77
C ILE A 8 0.10 -8.40 0.98
N ALA A 9 -0.64 -8.99 1.90
CA ALA A 9 -1.94 -8.49 2.30
C ALA A 9 -1.83 -7.83 3.67
N VAL A 10 -2.32 -6.61 3.79
CA VAL A 10 -2.36 -5.90 5.06
C VAL A 10 -3.83 -5.83 5.50
N VAL A 11 -4.14 -6.57 6.55
CA VAL A 11 -5.49 -6.61 7.12
C VAL A 11 -5.54 -5.66 8.30
N GLY A 12 -6.44 -4.69 8.21
CA GLY A 12 -6.49 -3.61 9.18
C GLY A 12 -5.73 -2.39 8.67
N ALA A 13 -6.46 -1.33 8.34
CA ALA A 13 -5.92 -0.15 7.70
C ALA A 13 -5.65 0.99 8.69
N GLY A 14 -5.38 0.68 9.96
CA GLY A 14 -4.97 1.66 10.95
C GLY A 14 -3.56 2.18 10.70
N ALA A 15 -3.07 3.03 11.62
CA ALA A 15 -1.77 3.68 11.45
C ALA A 15 -0.63 2.68 11.23
N MET A 16 -0.63 1.57 11.97
CA MET A 16 0.40 0.54 11.81
C MET A 16 0.30 -0.15 10.45
N GLY A 17 -0.92 -0.50 10.03
CA GLY A 17 -1.15 -1.11 8.73
C GLY A 17 -0.74 -0.21 7.59
N GLN A 18 -1.02 1.09 7.69
CA GLN A 18 -0.59 2.07 6.70
C GLN A 18 0.94 2.10 6.57
N GLY A 19 1.65 2.11 7.69
CA GLY A 19 3.11 2.13 7.68
C GLY A 19 3.69 0.89 7.02
N ILE A 20 3.16 -0.28 7.34
CA ILE A 20 3.60 -1.54 6.74
C ILE A 20 3.33 -1.54 5.24
N ALA A 21 2.14 -1.12 4.83
CA ALA A 21 1.75 -1.08 3.43
C ALA A 21 2.65 -0.13 2.63
N GLN A 22 2.95 1.02 3.19
CA GLN A 22 3.81 2.01 2.54
C GLN A 22 5.21 1.45 2.31
N ILE A 23 5.81 0.85 3.34
CA ILE A 23 7.15 0.27 3.24
C ILE A 23 7.18 -0.87 2.24
N ALA A 24 6.18 -1.75 2.28
CA ALA A 24 6.12 -2.89 1.37
C ALA A 24 5.98 -2.45 -0.09
N ALA A 25 5.15 -1.45 -0.37
CA ALA A 25 4.99 -0.92 -1.71
C ALA A 25 6.30 -0.31 -2.23
N GLN A 26 7.00 0.43 -1.37
CA GLN A 26 8.28 1.03 -1.72
C GLN A 26 9.35 -0.03 -1.98
N ALA A 27 9.23 -1.20 -1.36
CA ALA A 27 10.14 -2.32 -1.59
C ALA A 27 9.81 -3.11 -2.86
N GLY A 28 8.73 -2.76 -3.55
CA GLY A 28 8.36 -3.39 -4.82
C GLY A 28 7.35 -4.52 -4.69
N SER A 29 6.82 -4.76 -3.50
CA SER A 29 5.79 -5.77 -3.30
C SER A 29 4.42 -5.27 -3.76
N HIS A 30 3.61 -6.17 -4.31
CA HIS A 30 2.20 -5.87 -4.50
C HIS A 30 1.52 -5.90 -3.14
N VAL A 31 0.86 -4.82 -2.78
CA VAL A 31 0.24 -4.67 -1.47
C VAL A 31 -1.27 -4.57 -1.63
N TRP A 32 -1.97 -5.42 -0.88
CA TRP A 32 -3.42 -5.42 -0.84
C TRP A 32 -3.86 -4.94 0.53
N LEU A 33 -4.61 -3.82 0.56
CA LEU A 33 -5.19 -3.29 1.78
C LEU A 33 -6.60 -3.82 1.94
N LEU A 34 -6.90 -4.35 3.11
CA LEU A 34 -8.22 -4.85 3.45
C LEU A 34 -8.59 -4.38 4.84
N ASP A 35 -9.81 -3.87 5.00
CA ASP A 35 -10.33 -3.51 6.32
C ASP A 35 -11.82 -3.85 6.37
N SER A 36 -12.27 -4.31 7.54
CA SER A 36 -13.66 -4.64 7.76
C SER A 36 -14.56 -3.41 7.79
N LYS A 37 -13.99 -2.23 8.06
CA LYS A 37 -14.76 -0.98 8.07
C LYS A 37 -14.89 -0.44 6.66
N PRO A 38 -16.12 -0.15 6.19
CA PRO A 38 -16.29 0.43 4.86
C PRO A 38 -15.50 1.73 4.69
N GLY A 39 -14.75 1.82 3.60
CA GLY A 39 -13.98 3.01 3.28
C GLY A 39 -12.67 3.18 4.02
N ALA A 40 -12.36 2.32 5.02
CA ALA A 40 -11.13 2.45 5.78
C ALA A 40 -9.89 2.18 4.93
N ALA A 41 -9.95 1.17 4.07
CA ALA A 41 -8.84 0.86 3.17
C ALA A 41 -8.60 1.99 2.16
N ASP A 42 -9.67 2.60 1.65
CA ASP A 42 -9.57 3.75 0.76
C ASP A 42 -8.88 4.93 1.43
N LYS A 43 -9.29 5.22 2.66
CA LYS A 43 -8.68 6.31 3.44
C LYS A 43 -7.20 6.06 3.69
N ALA A 44 -6.85 4.83 4.02
CA ALA A 44 -5.46 4.45 4.24
C ALA A 44 -4.63 4.63 2.97
N ARG A 45 -5.17 4.22 1.83
CA ARG A 45 -4.50 4.40 0.54
C ARG A 45 -4.27 5.88 0.25
N GLN A 46 -5.29 6.69 0.45
CA GLN A 46 -5.17 8.14 0.23
C GLN A 46 -4.12 8.75 1.13
N ALA A 47 -4.07 8.35 2.40
CA ALA A 47 -3.07 8.86 3.35
C ALA A 47 -1.66 8.51 2.90
N ILE A 48 -1.44 7.28 2.42
CA ILE A 48 -0.15 6.85 1.91
C ILE A 48 0.22 7.67 0.67
N GLN A 49 -0.72 7.84 -0.26
CA GLN A 49 -0.49 8.62 -1.47
C GLN A 49 -0.12 10.07 -1.16
N GLN A 50 -0.76 10.66 -0.14
CA GLN A 50 -0.43 12.02 0.30
C GLN A 50 0.98 12.11 0.87
N GLN A 51 1.41 11.10 1.62
CA GLN A 51 2.78 11.06 2.14
C GLN A 51 3.80 11.00 1.01
N TRP A 52 3.56 10.17 0.02
CA TRP A 52 4.44 10.09 -1.14
C TRP A 52 4.47 11.40 -1.91
N ALA A 53 3.34 12.06 -2.07
CA ALA A 53 3.26 13.36 -2.74
C ALA A 53 4.08 14.41 -2.00
N LYS A 54 4.04 14.40 -0.66
CA LYS A 54 4.84 15.31 0.16
C LYS A 54 6.33 15.06 -0.03
N LEU A 55 6.74 13.78 -0.08
CA LEU A 55 8.14 13.44 -0.29
C LEU A 55 8.61 13.89 -1.67
N ALA A 56 7.77 13.74 -2.69
CA ALA A 56 8.10 14.19 -4.03
C ALA A 56 8.23 15.72 -4.09
N ALA A 57 7.33 16.43 -3.40
CA ALA A 57 7.36 17.89 -3.34
C ALA A 57 8.64 18.39 -2.68
N LYS A 58 9.19 17.64 -1.73
CA LYS A 58 10.45 17.97 -1.06
C LYS A 58 11.68 17.50 -1.83
N GLY A 59 11.49 16.86 -2.98
CA GLY A 59 12.59 16.35 -3.79
C GLY A 59 13.26 15.10 -3.22
N ARG A 60 12.65 14.43 -2.25
CA ARG A 60 13.23 13.24 -1.63
C ARG A 60 13.02 11.98 -2.45
N VAL A 61 11.97 11.96 -3.25
CA VAL A 61 11.66 10.87 -4.18
C VAL A 61 11.21 11.48 -5.50
N THR A 62 11.28 10.69 -6.57
CA THR A 62 10.85 11.16 -7.89
C THR A 62 9.37 10.85 -8.10
N GLU A 63 8.74 11.57 -9.02
CA GLU A 63 7.36 11.29 -9.41
C GLU A 63 7.24 9.90 -10.01
N GLU A 64 8.25 9.44 -10.74
CA GLU A 64 8.27 8.10 -11.31
C GLU A 64 8.23 7.03 -10.23
N GLN A 65 8.98 7.24 -9.14
CA GLN A 65 8.93 6.34 -8.00
C GLN A 65 7.56 6.31 -7.37
N VAL A 66 6.93 7.48 -7.19
CA VAL A 66 5.60 7.57 -6.61
C VAL A 66 4.57 6.83 -7.48
N GLN A 67 4.65 7.00 -8.79
CA GLN A 67 3.74 6.30 -9.70
C GLN A 67 3.91 4.78 -9.61
N ALA A 68 5.15 4.31 -9.55
CA ALA A 68 5.43 2.88 -9.43
C ALA A 68 4.87 2.32 -8.11
N TRP A 69 5.06 3.03 -7.01
CA TRP A 69 4.55 2.60 -5.71
C TRP A 69 3.02 2.61 -5.66
N ASN A 70 2.40 3.60 -6.30
CA ASN A 70 0.93 3.66 -6.37
C ASN A 70 0.35 2.45 -7.11
N GLN A 71 1.05 1.98 -8.14
CA GLN A 71 0.61 0.80 -8.87
C GLN A 71 0.70 -0.48 -8.04
N GLN A 72 1.61 -0.51 -7.07
CA GLN A 72 1.77 -1.66 -6.19
C GLN A 72 0.72 -1.69 -5.08
N LEU A 73 0.06 -0.58 -4.80
CA LEU A 73 -0.87 -0.45 -3.68
C LEU A 73 -2.31 -0.60 -4.17
N GLN A 74 -2.94 -1.71 -3.82
CA GLN A 74 -4.29 -2.05 -4.25
C GLN A 74 -5.20 -2.23 -3.04
N ILE A 75 -6.51 -2.19 -3.30
CA ILE A 75 -7.51 -2.40 -2.27
C ILE A 75 -8.27 -3.68 -2.58
N ALA A 76 -8.41 -4.55 -1.56
CA ALA A 76 -9.28 -5.71 -1.62
C ALA A 76 -10.50 -5.42 -0.77
N ASN A 77 -11.68 -5.77 -1.26
CA ASN A 77 -12.93 -5.51 -0.53
C ASN A 77 -13.33 -6.66 0.38
N THR A 78 -12.86 -7.87 0.07
CA THR A 78 -13.17 -9.07 0.85
C THR A 78 -11.98 -10.01 0.89
N LEU A 79 -11.97 -10.90 1.89
CA LEU A 79 -10.96 -11.96 1.95
C LEU A 79 -11.04 -12.89 0.74
N ALA A 80 -12.24 -13.08 0.20
CA ALA A 80 -12.43 -13.91 -1.00
C ALA A 80 -11.66 -13.34 -2.18
N GLU A 81 -11.60 -12.01 -2.32
CA GLU A 81 -10.82 -11.38 -3.38
C GLU A 81 -9.33 -11.66 -3.21
N LEU A 82 -8.84 -11.63 -1.97
CA LEU A 82 -7.44 -11.94 -1.69
C LEU A 82 -7.11 -13.38 -2.05
N GLN A 83 -8.01 -14.31 -1.72
CA GLN A 83 -7.81 -15.73 -2.05
C GLN A 83 -7.79 -15.96 -3.55
N ALA A 84 -8.59 -15.24 -4.30
CA ALA A 84 -8.63 -15.37 -5.75
C ALA A 84 -7.35 -14.88 -6.42
N LEU A 85 -6.55 -14.09 -5.71
CA LEU A 85 -5.31 -13.52 -6.24
C LEU A 85 -4.09 -14.41 -5.97
N GLU A 86 -4.26 -15.42 -5.15
CA GLU A 86 -3.21 -16.41 -4.93
C GLU A 86 -3.13 -17.37 -6.11
#